data_3b692934acee14a9693118514b2e5d1b
#
_entry.id   3b692934acee14a9693118514b2e5d1b
#
_cell.length_a   1.000
_cell.length_b   1.000
_cell.length_c   1.000
_cell.angle_alpha   90.00
_cell.angle_beta   90.00
_cell.angle_gamma   90.00
#
_symmetry.space_group_name_H-M   'P 1'
#
loop_
_entity.id
_entity.type
_entity.pdbx_description
1 polymer ?
#
loop_
_entity_poly.entity_id
_entity_poly.type
_entity_poly.pdbx_seq_one_letter_code
_entity_poly.pdbx_strand_id
1 'polypeptide(L)'
;MIMMLAPVIPPMVQPSTASTAAFVGIVAAVAVMVVVGTQAAGPRLREAPVYTARWARATALGLLAWLGVTAALSASGVLEAPVLPPRALFFMVGINLAAVLFAASRAGARLAAGLPIAALVGFHAFRLPLELVLHRWYAEGVVPVQMTYVGRNLDIVTGLLALAIGGWLWRRGPSRPLVWLFNLVGFALLVNVATIAVLSSPVPFRAFWNDPPVLLAFHAPYGWIVPMCVAPALAGHLVIFRWLWRTRALR
;
A
#
# COMPACT_ATOMS: atom_id res chain seq x y z
N MET A 1 -34.30 13.22 17.20
CA MET A 1 -33.08 13.52 16.40
C MET A 1 -31.90 13.36 17.34
N ILE A 2 -31.28 12.18 17.37
CA ILE A 2 -30.08 11.91 18.19
C ILE A 2 -28.95 12.66 17.50
N MET A 3 -28.48 13.74 18.14
CA MET A 3 -27.30 14.47 17.73
C MET A 3 -26.12 13.50 17.95
N MET A 4 -25.67 12.80 16.91
CA MET A 4 -24.45 12.01 16.96
C MET A 4 -23.30 12.99 17.26
N LEU A 5 -22.85 13.02 18.52
CA LEU A 5 -21.65 13.73 18.89
C LEU A 5 -20.51 13.17 18.07
N ALA A 6 -19.75 14.06 17.42
CA ALA A 6 -18.54 13.64 16.72
C ALA A 6 -17.61 12.91 17.70
N PRO A 7 -17.02 11.77 17.31
CA PRO A 7 -16.16 11.02 18.21
C PRO A 7 -14.96 11.88 18.63
N VAL A 8 -14.70 11.95 19.92
CA VAL A 8 -13.49 12.61 20.45
C VAL A 8 -12.30 11.76 19.99
N ILE A 9 -11.41 12.37 19.21
CA ILE A 9 -10.18 11.73 18.75
C ILE A 9 -9.14 11.85 19.88
N PRO A 10 -8.68 10.75 20.48
CA PRO A 10 -7.64 10.81 21.51
C PRO A 10 -6.29 11.20 20.89
N PRO A 11 -5.35 11.77 21.66
CA PRO A 11 -4.01 12.05 21.18
C PRO A 11 -3.31 10.74 20.78
N MET A 12 -2.60 10.76 19.65
CA MET A 12 -1.82 9.61 19.20
C MET A 12 -0.58 9.42 20.06
N VAL A 13 -0.36 8.19 20.53
CA VAL A 13 0.92 7.80 21.14
C VAL A 13 2.02 7.92 20.09
N GLN A 14 3.12 8.59 20.44
CA GLN A 14 4.22 8.78 19.48
C GLN A 14 5.07 7.51 19.40
N PRO A 15 5.25 6.93 18.19
CA PRO A 15 6.16 5.82 17.99
C PRO A 15 7.61 6.18 18.32
N SER A 16 8.42 5.17 18.65
CA SER A 16 9.86 5.38 18.85
C SER A 16 10.53 5.87 17.56
N THR A 17 11.65 6.60 17.69
CA THR A 17 12.45 7.05 16.55
C THR A 17 12.90 5.87 15.67
N ALA A 18 13.21 4.73 16.28
CA ALA A 18 13.66 3.54 15.55
C ALA A 18 12.53 2.95 14.68
N SER A 19 11.31 2.79 15.22
CA SER A 19 10.16 2.27 14.45
C SER A 19 9.70 3.26 13.39
N THR A 20 9.77 4.57 13.68
CA THR A 20 9.51 5.64 12.70
C THR A 20 10.52 5.60 11.55
N ALA A 21 11.82 5.50 11.85
CA ALA A 21 12.87 5.41 10.82
C ALA A 21 12.70 4.14 9.96
N ALA A 22 12.36 3.00 10.57
CA ALA A 22 12.08 1.77 9.84
C ALA A 22 10.90 1.95 8.87
N PHE A 23 9.80 2.57 9.31
CA PHE A 23 8.65 2.87 8.45
C PHE A 23 9.00 3.81 7.29
N VAL A 24 9.70 4.92 7.56
CA VAL A 24 10.16 5.85 6.52
C VAL A 24 11.09 5.14 5.52
N GLY A 25 11.95 4.25 6.00
CA GLY A 25 12.81 3.40 5.17
C GLY A 25 11.99 2.48 4.23
N ILE A 26 10.89 1.91 4.71
CA ILE A 26 9.97 1.10 3.88
C ILE A 26 9.31 1.99 2.81
N VAL A 27 8.82 3.17 3.19
CA VAL A 27 8.24 4.14 2.24
C VAL A 27 9.24 4.51 1.15
N ALA A 28 10.49 4.81 1.51
CA ALA A 28 11.56 5.10 0.57
C ALA A 28 11.85 3.90 -0.35
N ALA A 29 11.93 2.69 0.21
CA ALA A 29 12.15 1.47 -0.56
C ALA A 29 11.03 1.23 -1.59
N VAL A 30 9.76 1.42 -1.20
CA VAL A 30 8.62 1.31 -2.12
C VAL A 30 8.71 2.35 -3.23
N ALA A 31 9.04 3.61 -2.91
CA ALA A 31 9.22 4.66 -3.91
C ALA A 31 10.33 4.30 -4.91
N VAL A 32 11.47 3.84 -4.41
CA VAL A 32 12.61 3.38 -5.25
C VAL A 32 12.18 2.20 -6.13
N MET A 33 11.50 1.20 -5.58
CA MET A 33 11.04 0.04 -6.36
C MET A 33 10.09 0.45 -7.48
N VAL A 34 9.21 1.42 -7.27
CA VAL A 34 8.29 1.93 -8.30
C VAL A 34 9.08 2.64 -9.42
N VAL A 35 10.04 3.50 -9.08
CA VAL A 35 10.88 4.19 -10.08
C VAL A 35 11.73 3.20 -10.87
N VAL A 36 12.42 2.29 -10.16
CA VAL A 36 13.26 1.24 -10.79
C VAL A 36 12.40 0.33 -11.68
N GLY A 37 11.21 -0.07 -11.21
CA GLY A 37 10.26 -0.85 -12.02
C GLY A 37 9.85 -0.11 -13.29
N THR A 38 9.56 1.19 -13.20
CA THR A 38 9.23 2.01 -14.35
C THR A 38 10.40 2.06 -15.36
N GLN A 39 11.62 2.18 -14.88
CA GLN A 39 12.82 2.16 -15.73
C GLN A 39 13.05 0.77 -16.36
N ALA A 40 12.96 -0.30 -15.56
CA ALA A 40 13.21 -1.66 -15.99
C ALA A 40 12.20 -2.20 -17.04
N ALA A 41 11.02 -1.59 -17.12
CA ALA A 41 10.00 -1.97 -18.12
C ALA A 41 10.40 -1.58 -19.55
N GLY A 42 11.15 -0.48 -19.74
CA GLY A 42 11.47 0.09 -21.07
C GLY A 42 12.22 -0.86 -22.00
N PRO A 43 13.37 -1.45 -21.60
CA PRO A 43 14.13 -2.36 -22.46
C PRO A 43 13.32 -3.56 -22.99
N ARG A 44 12.44 -4.12 -22.16
CA ARG A 44 11.58 -5.24 -22.57
C ARG A 44 10.48 -4.84 -23.54
N LEU A 45 10.08 -3.59 -23.52
CA LEU A 45 9.14 -3.00 -24.46
C LEU A 45 9.85 -2.46 -25.72
N ARG A 46 11.18 -2.60 -25.79
CA ARG A 46 12.02 -2.05 -26.86
C ARG A 46 11.87 -0.53 -27.03
N GLU A 47 11.64 0.16 -25.91
CA GLU A 47 11.54 1.62 -25.88
C GLU A 47 12.93 2.25 -26.05
N ALA A 48 13.00 3.38 -26.75
CA ALA A 48 14.25 4.14 -26.80
C ALA A 48 14.65 4.64 -25.40
N PRO A 49 15.94 4.69 -25.05
CA PRO A 49 16.44 5.07 -23.72
C PRO A 49 15.89 6.41 -23.21
N VAL A 50 15.68 7.38 -24.13
CA VAL A 50 15.14 8.70 -23.80
C VAL A 50 13.70 8.61 -23.25
N TYR A 51 12.85 7.75 -23.83
CA TYR A 51 11.49 7.55 -23.34
C TYR A 51 11.47 6.82 -22.00
N THR A 52 12.30 5.79 -21.84
CA THR A 52 12.46 5.09 -20.55
C THR A 52 12.91 6.05 -19.45
N ALA A 53 13.90 6.90 -19.71
CA ALA A 53 14.37 7.91 -18.75
C ALA A 53 13.31 8.97 -18.45
N ARG A 54 12.50 9.36 -19.45
CA ARG A 54 11.37 10.29 -19.26
C ARG A 54 10.32 9.69 -18.32
N TRP A 55 9.95 8.43 -18.52
CA TRP A 55 9.02 7.72 -17.63
C TRP A 55 9.56 7.65 -16.20
N ALA A 56 10.80 7.26 -16.01
CA ALA A 56 11.42 7.17 -14.69
C ALA A 56 11.46 8.53 -13.98
N ARG A 57 11.86 9.60 -14.68
CA ARG A 57 11.86 10.96 -14.12
C ARG A 57 10.47 11.45 -13.77
N ALA A 58 9.48 11.25 -14.66
CA ALA A 58 8.09 11.64 -14.39
C ALA A 58 7.52 10.89 -13.17
N THR A 59 7.83 9.59 -13.04
CA THR A 59 7.45 8.79 -11.88
C THR A 59 8.12 9.30 -10.60
N ALA A 60 9.42 9.60 -10.63
CA ALA A 60 10.13 10.12 -9.45
C ALA A 60 9.57 11.48 -9.00
N LEU A 61 9.37 12.41 -9.93
CA LEU A 61 8.78 13.72 -9.62
C LEU A 61 7.34 13.60 -9.13
N GLY A 62 6.55 12.72 -9.75
CA GLY A 62 5.18 12.44 -9.31
C GLY A 62 5.12 11.87 -7.91
N LEU A 63 6.03 10.94 -7.56
CA LEU A 63 6.12 10.37 -6.21
C LEU A 63 6.58 11.42 -5.17
N LEU A 64 7.53 12.29 -5.51
CA LEU A 64 7.95 13.37 -4.63
C LEU A 64 6.79 14.34 -4.34
N ALA A 65 6.07 14.76 -5.38
CA ALA A 65 4.89 15.59 -5.22
C ALA A 65 3.79 14.88 -4.39
N TRP A 66 3.57 13.58 -4.66
CA TRP A 66 2.61 12.75 -3.94
C TRP A 66 2.93 12.64 -2.45
N LEU A 67 4.21 12.35 -2.12
CA LEU A 67 4.70 12.33 -0.74
C LEU A 67 4.55 13.68 -0.05
N GLY A 68 4.91 14.78 -0.73
CA GLY A 68 4.79 16.13 -0.19
C GLY A 68 3.34 16.50 0.10
N VAL A 69 2.43 16.30 -0.86
CA VAL A 69 1.00 16.63 -0.69
C VAL A 69 0.37 15.78 0.41
N THR A 70 0.63 14.47 0.43
CA THR A 70 0.02 13.57 1.43
C THR A 70 0.60 13.81 2.83
N ALA A 71 1.89 14.17 2.95
CA ALA A 71 2.48 14.61 4.22
C ALA A 71 1.85 15.91 4.72
N ALA A 72 1.71 16.91 3.84
CA ALA A 72 1.08 18.19 4.18
C ALA A 72 -0.36 18.00 4.64
N LEU A 73 -1.14 17.16 3.98
CA LEU A 73 -2.51 16.83 4.39
C LEU A 73 -2.54 16.16 5.77
N SER A 74 -1.67 15.18 6.04
CA SER A 74 -1.60 14.51 7.35
C SER A 74 -1.07 15.43 8.46
N ALA A 75 -0.20 16.40 8.13
CA ALA A 75 0.36 17.35 9.11
C ALA A 75 -0.56 18.55 9.40
N SER A 76 -1.52 18.83 8.50
CA SER A 76 -2.37 20.03 8.61
C SER A 76 -3.50 19.93 9.65
N GLY A 77 -3.71 18.75 10.26
CA GLY A 77 -4.84 18.49 11.15
C GLY A 77 -6.21 18.43 10.44
N VAL A 78 -6.25 18.68 9.12
CA VAL A 78 -7.51 18.68 8.36
C VAL A 78 -8.21 17.32 8.37
N LEU A 79 -7.45 16.22 8.49
CA LEU A 79 -7.97 14.85 8.53
C LEU A 79 -8.58 14.49 9.88
N GLU A 80 -8.18 15.17 10.96
CA GLU A 80 -8.67 14.97 12.33
C GLU A 80 -9.99 15.70 12.60
N ALA A 81 -10.39 16.62 11.71
CA ALA A 81 -11.58 17.42 11.95
C ALA A 81 -12.80 16.53 12.23
N PRO A 82 -13.51 16.76 13.35
CA PRO A 82 -14.66 15.96 13.78
C PRO A 82 -15.92 16.26 12.97
N VAL A 83 -15.85 16.02 11.67
CA VAL A 83 -16.94 16.24 10.71
C VAL A 83 -17.45 14.93 10.16
N LEU A 84 -18.72 14.89 9.81
CA LEU A 84 -19.34 13.74 9.15
C LEU A 84 -19.68 14.10 7.69
N PRO A 85 -19.31 13.24 6.73
CA PRO A 85 -18.48 12.02 6.88
C PRO A 85 -17.01 12.35 7.16
N PRO A 86 -16.25 11.42 7.82
CA PRO A 86 -14.86 11.67 8.22
C PRO A 86 -13.95 11.98 7.02
N ARG A 87 -13.19 13.07 7.09
CA ARG A 87 -12.28 13.50 6.00
C ARG A 87 -11.20 12.45 5.70
N ALA A 88 -10.71 11.75 6.73
CA ALA A 88 -9.76 10.66 6.56
C ALA A 88 -10.29 9.51 5.70
N LEU A 89 -11.61 9.25 5.74
CA LEU A 89 -12.23 8.26 4.88
C LEU A 89 -12.17 8.69 3.40
N PHE A 90 -12.48 9.95 3.10
CA PHE A 90 -12.33 10.50 1.74
C PHE A 90 -10.87 10.49 1.27
N PHE A 91 -9.92 10.83 2.17
CA PHE A 91 -8.49 10.71 1.88
C PHE A 91 -8.14 9.27 1.48
N MET A 92 -8.53 8.29 2.27
CA MET A 92 -8.26 6.87 1.98
C MET A 92 -8.92 6.40 0.68
N VAL A 93 -10.20 6.74 0.46
CA VAL A 93 -10.94 6.37 -0.77
C VAL A 93 -10.30 7.04 -1.99
N GLY A 94 -9.99 8.34 -1.92
CA GLY A 94 -9.35 9.08 -3.01
C GLY A 94 -7.99 8.51 -3.39
N ILE A 95 -7.15 8.17 -2.41
CA ILE A 95 -5.85 7.53 -2.60
C ILE A 95 -6.01 6.15 -3.28
N ASN A 96 -6.92 5.31 -2.82
CA ASN A 96 -7.14 4.00 -3.43
C ASN A 96 -7.77 4.10 -4.83
N LEU A 97 -8.64 5.07 -5.06
CA LEU A 97 -9.16 5.37 -6.40
C LEU A 97 -8.03 5.78 -7.35
N ALA A 98 -7.10 6.62 -6.91
CA ALA A 98 -5.92 6.98 -7.71
C ALA A 98 -5.07 5.73 -8.05
N ALA A 99 -4.92 4.79 -7.11
CA ALA A 99 -4.23 3.52 -7.38
C ALA A 99 -4.94 2.66 -8.43
N VAL A 100 -6.27 2.58 -8.38
CA VAL A 100 -7.09 1.88 -9.39
C VAL A 100 -6.95 2.55 -10.76
N LEU A 101 -7.06 3.88 -10.82
CA LEU A 101 -6.91 4.64 -12.06
C LEU A 101 -5.49 4.50 -12.64
N PHE A 102 -4.47 4.53 -11.78
CA PHE A 102 -3.09 4.25 -12.19
C PHE A 102 -2.96 2.84 -12.80
N ALA A 103 -3.45 1.81 -12.11
CA ALA A 103 -3.39 0.44 -12.61
C ALA A 103 -4.18 0.26 -13.92
N ALA A 104 -5.29 0.96 -14.10
CA ALA A 104 -6.09 0.95 -15.33
C ALA A 104 -5.45 1.74 -16.49
N SER A 105 -4.56 2.69 -16.18
CA SER A 105 -3.94 3.62 -17.15
C SER A 105 -2.93 2.95 -18.10
N ARG A 106 -2.36 3.77 -19.02
CA ARG A 106 -1.23 3.39 -19.86
C ARG A 106 0.02 3.03 -19.04
N ALA A 107 0.24 3.67 -17.88
CA ALA A 107 1.36 3.36 -17.00
C ALA A 107 1.21 1.95 -16.41
N GLY A 108 0.04 1.58 -15.88
CA GLY A 108 -0.22 0.23 -15.40
C GLY A 108 -0.11 -0.83 -16.51
N ALA A 109 -0.59 -0.51 -17.74
CA ALA A 109 -0.43 -1.39 -18.90
C ALA A 109 1.05 -1.62 -19.24
N ARG A 110 1.85 -0.56 -19.17
CA ARG A 110 3.29 -0.59 -19.44
C ARG A 110 4.02 -1.47 -18.41
N LEU A 111 3.70 -1.35 -17.13
CA LEU A 111 4.28 -2.20 -16.10
C LEU A 111 3.88 -3.68 -16.27
N ALA A 112 2.61 -3.95 -16.55
CA ALA A 112 2.12 -5.32 -16.78
C ALA A 112 2.76 -5.98 -18.01
N ALA A 113 3.16 -5.19 -19.02
CA ALA A 113 3.78 -5.69 -20.25
C ALA A 113 5.31 -5.77 -20.16
N GLY A 114 5.92 -4.81 -19.47
CA GLY A 114 7.37 -4.62 -19.45
C GLY A 114 8.09 -5.27 -18.28
N LEU A 115 7.40 -5.58 -17.17
CA LEU A 115 8.04 -6.22 -16.04
C LEU A 115 7.90 -7.75 -16.06
N PRO A 116 8.93 -8.48 -15.59
CA PRO A 116 8.78 -9.90 -15.31
C PRO A 116 7.73 -10.09 -14.23
N ILE A 117 6.92 -11.14 -14.37
CA ILE A 117 5.92 -11.46 -13.36
C ILE A 117 6.53 -11.72 -11.98
N ALA A 118 7.75 -12.27 -11.94
CA ALA A 118 8.51 -12.45 -10.72
C ALA A 118 8.78 -11.12 -9.99
N ALA A 119 9.05 -10.04 -10.73
CA ALA A 119 9.26 -8.71 -10.14
C ALA A 119 7.93 -8.09 -9.65
N LEU A 120 6.84 -8.29 -10.39
CA LEU A 120 5.50 -7.83 -9.97
C LEU A 120 5.05 -8.53 -8.67
N VAL A 121 5.27 -9.84 -8.55
CA VAL A 121 4.99 -10.60 -7.33
C VAL A 121 5.94 -10.20 -6.21
N GLY A 122 7.25 -10.16 -6.49
CA GLY A 122 8.29 -9.80 -5.52
C GLY A 122 8.17 -8.37 -4.98
N PHE A 123 7.56 -7.45 -5.74
CA PHE A 123 7.26 -6.10 -5.26
C PHE A 123 6.52 -6.12 -3.92
N HIS A 124 5.60 -7.03 -3.71
CA HIS A 124 4.81 -7.14 -2.47
C HIS A 124 5.60 -7.62 -1.25
N ALA A 125 6.90 -7.96 -1.40
CA ALA A 125 7.74 -8.37 -0.28
C ALA A 125 7.92 -7.28 0.79
N PHE A 126 7.73 -5.98 0.43
CA PHE A 126 7.77 -4.88 1.39
C PHE A 126 6.72 -5.00 2.51
N ARG A 127 5.65 -5.77 2.29
CA ARG A 127 4.60 -6.01 3.30
C ARG A 127 5.16 -6.77 4.51
N LEU A 128 6.18 -7.62 4.32
CA LEU A 128 6.80 -8.32 5.44
C LEU A 128 7.44 -7.37 6.46
N PRO A 129 8.41 -6.49 6.11
CA PRO A 129 8.94 -5.53 7.07
C PRO A 129 7.88 -4.53 7.57
N LEU A 130 6.86 -4.20 6.77
CA LEU A 130 5.76 -3.34 7.23
C LEU A 130 4.98 -3.99 8.38
N GLU A 131 4.68 -5.28 8.29
CA GLU A 131 3.97 -6.01 9.35
C GLU A 131 4.81 -6.10 10.64
N LEU A 132 6.14 -6.21 10.52
CA LEU A 132 7.04 -6.13 11.68
C LEU A 132 7.00 -4.74 12.34
N VAL A 133 6.92 -3.67 11.55
CA VAL A 133 6.75 -2.31 12.09
C VAL A 133 5.39 -2.15 12.75
N LEU A 134 4.30 -2.65 12.15
CA LEU A 134 2.96 -2.61 12.77
C LEU A 134 2.93 -3.37 14.09
N HIS A 135 3.59 -4.51 14.17
CA HIS A 135 3.71 -5.26 15.42
C HIS A 135 4.53 -4.50 16.47
N ARG A 136 5.61 -3.83 16.05
CA ARG A 136 6.39 -2.96 16.94
C ARG A 136 5.54 -1.80 17.44
N TRP A 137 4.76 -1.16 16.60
CA TRP A 137 3.84 -0.09 16.97
C TRP A 137 2.73 -0.56 17.94
N TYR A 138 2.28 -1.80 17.81
CA TYR A 138 1.40 -2.39 18.82
C TYR A 138 2.10 -2.49 20.18
N ALA A 139 3.33 -3.00 20.22
CA ALA A 139 4.10 -3.09 21.47
C ALA A 139 4.42 -1.70 22.07
N GLU A 140 4.45 -0.65 21.27
CA GLU A 140 4.61 0.75 21.67
C GLU A 140 3.28 1.44 22.04
N GLY A 141 2.14 0.76 21.90
CA GLY A 141 0.82 1.33 22.20
C GLY A 141 0.30 2.31 21.15
N VAL A 142 0.81 2.26 19.92
CA VAL A 142 0.44 3.16 18.80
C VAL A 142 -0.76 2.65 18.01
N VAL A 143 -0.86 1.35 17.83
CA VAL A 143 -1.96 0.68 17.10
C VAL A 143 -2.55 -0.47 17.92
N PRO A 144 -3.83 -0.80 17.73
CA PRO A 144 -4.45 -1.89 18.45
C PRO A 144 -4.00 -3.26 17.90
N VAL A 145 -4.12 -4.31 18.74
CA VAL A 145 -3.66 -5.68 18.42
C VAL A 145 -4.19 -6.23 17.10
N GLN A 146 -5.45 -5.92 16.75
CA GLN A 146 -6.05 -6.41 15.49
C GLN A 146 -5.37 -5.89 14.22
N MET A 147 -4.56 -4.84 14.31
CA MET A 147 -3.74 -4.33 13.20
C MET A 147 -2.46 -5.12 12.98
N THR A 148 -2.20 -6.16 13.76
CA THR A 148 -0.98 -6.96 13.70
C THR A 148 -1.25 -8.42 13.36
N TYR A 149 -0.20 -9.16 12.98
CA TYR A 149 -0.28 -10.59 12.64
C TYR A 149 -0.59 -11.50 13.86
N VAL A 150 -0.42 -11.01 15.09
CA VAL A 150 -0.89 -11.72 16.30
C VAL A 150 -2.37 -11.46 16.59
N GLY A 151 -2.97 -10.50 15.88
CA GLY A 151 -4.39 -10.21 15.93
C GLY A 151 -5.14 -10.74 14.71
N ARG A 152 -5.66 -9.82 13.87
CA ARG A 152 -6.51 -10.18 12.72
C ARG A 152 -5.88 -9.80 11.37
N ASN A 153 -4.76 -9.09 11.37
CA ASN A 153 -4.06 -8.70 10.16
C ASN A 153 -3.06 -9.78 9.75
N LEU A 154 -3.46 -10.66 8.87
CA LEU A 154 -2.62 -11.76 8.36
C LEU A 154 -1.79 -11.35 7.13
N ASP A 155 -1.57 -10.05 6.90
CA ASP A 155 -0.93 -9.58 5.69
C ASP A 155 0.58 -9.90 5.60
N ILE A 156 1.19 -10.27 6.72
CA ILE A 156 2.54 -10.84 6.75
C ILE A 156 2.67 -12.05 5.82
N VAL A 157 1.59 -12.84 5.67
CA VAL A 157 1.54 -13.99 4.76
C VAL A 157 1.76 -13.56 3.32
N THR A 158 1.21 -12.41 2.90
CA THR A 158 1.43 -11.88 1.55
C THR A 158 2.91 -11.56 1.31
N GLY A 159 3.58 -10.95 2.30
CA GLY A 159 5.01 -10.65 2.21
C GLY A 159 5.86 -11.92 2.06
N LEU A 160 5.57 -12.96 2.85
CA LEU A 160 6.24 -14.26 2.76
C LEU A 160 5.97 -14.96 1.43
N LEU A 161 4.73 -14.98 0.96
CA LEU A 161 4.36 -15.53 -0.34
C LEU A 161 5.03 -14.77 -1.49
N ALA A 162 5.17 -13.44 -1.38
CA ALA A 162 5.87 -12.63 -2.37
C ALA A 162 7.33 -13.05 -2.52
N LEU A 163 8.02 -13.30 -1.41
CA LEU A 163 9.41 -13.79 -1.43
C LEU A 163 9.48 -15.21 -2.00
N ALA A 164 8.67 -16.14 -1.50
CA ALA A 164 8.70 -17.53 -1.90
C ALA A 164 8.31 -17.74 -3.37
N ILE A 165 7.14 -17.23 -3.76
CA ILE A 165 6.61 -17.38 -5.12
C ILE A 165 7.39 -16.49 -6.09
N GLY A 166 7.72 -15.24 -5.73
CA GLY A 166 8.55 -14.37 -6.56
C GLY A 166 9.92 -14.98 -6.85
N GLY A 167 10.59 -15.53 -5.81
CA GLY A 167 11.85 -16.22 -5.96
C GLY A 167 11.76 -17.51 -6.80
N TRP A 168 10.66 -18.25 -6.66
CA TRP A 168 10.39 -19.42 -7.50
C TRP A 168 10.20 -19.04 -8.97
N LEU A 169 9.35 -18.03 -9.24
CA LEU A 169 9.08 -17.51 -10.58
C LEU A 169 10.35 -16.95 -11.25
N TRP A 170 11.26 -16.37 -10.45
CA TRP A 170 12.54 -15.87 -10.96
C TRP A 170 13.44 -16.99 -11.47
N ARG A 171 13.46 -18.15 -10.78
CA ARG A 171 14.33 -19.28 -11.12
C ARG A 171 13.71 -20.24 -12.15
N ARG A 172 12.39 -20.42 -12.09
CA ARG A 172 11.68 -21.46 -12.87
C ARG A 172 10.83 -20.90 -13.99
N GLY A 173 10.68 -19.57 -14.07
CA GLY A 173 9.83 -18.92 -15.06
C GLY A 173 8.35 -18.77 -14.64
N PRO A 174 7.51 -18.20 -15.50
CA PRO A 174 6.12 -17.90 -15.20
C PRO A 174 5.29 -19.16 -14.93
N SER A 175 4.49 -19.13 -13.85
CA SER A 175 3.48 -20.16 -13.53
C SER A 175 2.15 -19.46 -13.22
N ARG A 176 1.18 -19.56 -14.14
CA ARG A 176 -0.12 -18.92 -13.97
C ARG A 176 -0.86 -19.37 -12.70
N PRO A 177 -0.91 -20.67 -12.33
CA PRO A 177 -1.58 -21.10 -11.10
C PRO A 177 -0.97 -20.45 -9.86
N LEU A 178 0.36 -20.39 -9.74
CA LEU A 178 1.03 -19.74 -8.61
C LEU A 178 0.77 -18.23 -8.58
N VAL A 179 0.73 -17.57 -9.73
CA VAL A 179 0.42 -16.14 -9.81
C VAL A 179 -1.03 -15.87 -9.41
N TRP A 180 -1.98 -16.71 -9.84
CA TRP A 180 -3.38 -16.61 -9.40
C TRP A 180 -3.51 -16.82 -7.90
N LEU A 181 -2.90 -17.87 -7.35
CA LEU A 181 -2.89 -18.15 -5.91
C LEU A 181 -2.38 -16.94 -5.12
N PHE A 182 -1.17 -16.47 -5.47
CA PHE A 182 -0.57 -15.29 -4.83
C PHE A 182 -1.49 -14.08 -4.88
N ASN A 183 -2.00 -13.78 -6.09
CA ASN A 183 -2.73 -12.53 -6.30
C ASN A 183 -4.10 -12.53 -5.60
N LEU A 184 -4.81 -13.65 -5.60
CA LEU A 184 -6.09 -13.77 -4.89
C LEU A 184 -5.91 -13.71 -3.38
N VAL A 185 -4.95 -14.47 -2.83
CA VAL A 185 -4.67 -14.45 -1.40
C VAL A 185 -4.20 -13.07 -0.94
N GLY A 186 -3.20 -12.50 -1.62
CA GLY A 186 -2.65 -11.21 -1.24
C GLY A 186 -3.64 -10.04 -1.40
N PHE A 187 -4.50 -10.08 -2.42
CA PHE A 187 -5.57 -9.10 -2.59
C PHE A 187 -6.63 -9.22 -1.48
N ALA A 188 -7.05 -10.44 -1.13
CA ALA A 188 -8.00 -10.67 -0.04
C ALA A 188 -7.44 -10.19 1.31
N LEU A 189 -6.15 -10.46 1.58
CA LEU A 189 -5.49 -9.99 2.81
C LEU A 189 -5.31 -8.46 2.84
N LEU A 190 -5.07 -7.82 1.68
CA LEU A 190 -5.07 -6.36 1.59
C LEU A 190 -6.45 -5.76 1.91
N VAL A 191 -7.52 -6.33 1.38
CA VAL A 191 -8.90 -5.92 1.71
C VAL A 191 -9.17 -6.12 3.19
N ASN A 192 -8.74 -7.26 3.76
CA ASN A 192 -8.89 -7.56 5.18
C ASN A 192 -8.21 -6.49 6.06
N VAL A 193 -6.92 -6.18 5.83
CA VAL A 193 -6.20 -5.19 6.65
C VAL A 193 -6.77 -3.78 6.49
N ALA A 194 -7.18 -3.39 5.28
CA ALA A 194 -7.83 -2.10 5.05
C ALA A 194 -9.17 -2.00 5.80
N THR A 195 -9.96 -3.07 5.80
CA THR A 195 -11.21 -3.16 6.55
C THR A 195 -10.97 -3.05 8.05
N ILE A 196 -10.01 -3.81 8.59
CA ILE A 196 -9.64 -3.75 10.01
C ILE A 196 -9.20 -2.33 10.39
N ALA A 197 -8.38 -1.67 9.58
CA ALA A 197 -7.92 -0.31 9.82
C ALA A 197 -9.07 0.68 9.91
N VAL A 198 -10.02 0.63 8.96
CA VAL A 198 -11.20 1.51 8.97
C VAL A 198 -12.09 1.24 10.17
N LEU A 199 -12.39 -0.02 10.45
CA LEU A 199 -13.26 -0.42 11.56
C LEU A 199 -12.61 -0.24 12.95
N SER A 200 -11.29 0.01 13.00
CA SER A 200 -10.53 0.35 14.21
C SER A 200 -10.29 1.86 14.36
N SER A 201 -10.60 2.65 13.33
CA SER A 201 -10.45 4.11 13.34
C SER A 201 -11.64 4.78 14.04
N PRO A 202 -11.53 6.06 14.47
CA PRO A 202 -12.62 6.82 15.10
C PRO A 202 -13.67 7.26 14.06
N VAL A 203 -14.39 6.29 13.51
CA VAL A 203 -15.49 6.49 12.55
C VAL A 203 -16.83 6.13 13.20
N PRO A 204 -17.98 6.67 12.72
CA PRO A 204 -19.28 6.40 13.30
C PRO A 204 -19.71 4.92 13.31
N PHE A 205 -19.12 4.12 12.41
CA PHE A 205 -19.35 2.68 12.26
C PHE A 205 -18.15 1.85 12.73
N ARG A 206 -17.34 2.39 13.67
CA ARG A 206 -16.25 1.64 14.34
C ARG A 206 -16.79 0.34 14.92
N ALA A 207 -16.15 -0.78 14.61
CA ALA A 207 -16.55 -2.11 15.09
C ALA A 207 -15.53 -2.72 16.06
N PHE A 208 -14.25 -2.34 15.95
CA PHE A 208 -13.19 -2.78 16.87
C PHE A 208 -12.92 -1.68 17.89
N TRP A 209 -13.33 -1.90 19.13
CA TRP A 209 -13.22 -0.94 20.24
C TRP A 209 -11.97 -1.11 21.08
N ASN A 210 -11.02 -1.95 20.64
CA ASN A 210 -9.71 -2.06 21.28
C ASN A 210 -8.96 -0.73 21.19
N ASP A 211 -8.31 -0.36 22.29
CA ASP A 211 -7.49 0.83 22.35
C ASP A 211 -6.01 0.51 22.06
N PRO A 212 -5.28 1.47 21.50
CA PRO A 212 -5.75 2.75 20.94
C PRO A 212 -6.51 2.57 19.62
N PRO A 213 -7.34 3.54 19.18
CA PRO A 213 -7.90 3.55 17.83
C PRO A 213 -6.77 3.78 16.81
N VAL A 214 -7.01 3.40 15.54
CA VAL A 214 -6.05 3.64 14.45
C VAL A 214 -6.07 5.12 14.07
N LEU A 215 -4.98 5.84 14.34
CA LEU A 215 -4.82 7.28 14.09
C LEU A 215 -3.72 7.60 13.07
N LEU A 216 -3.03 6.58 12.53
CA LEU A 216 -1.85 6.74 11.66
C LEU A 216 -2.08 7.70 10.49
N ALA A 217 -3.27 7.66 9.87
CA ALA A 217 -3.58 8.50 8.71
C ALA A 217 -3.59 10.01 9.04
N PHE A 218 -3.77 10.39 10.31
CA PHE A 218 -3.90 11.78 10.73
C PHE A 218 -2.56 12.47 10.94
N HIS A 219 -1.47 11.72 11.13
CA HIS A 219 -0.18 12.27 11.56
C HIS A 219 0.93 11.96 10.56
N ALA A 220 1.70 12.99 10.18
CA ALA A 220 2.92 12.80 9.40
C ALA A 220 4.07 12.26 10.32
N PRO A 221 4.92 11.35 9.82
CA PRO A 221 4.95 10.74 8.49
C PRO A 221 4.03 9.50 8.36
N TYR A 222 3.32 9.08 9.39
CA TYR A 222 2.57 7.81 9.46
C TYR A 222 1.40 7.76 8.48
N GLY A 223 0.84 8.93 8.12
CA GLY A 223 -0.17 9.06 7.08
C GLY A 223 0.26 8.49 5.73
N TRP A 224 1.56 8.34 5.48
CA TRP A 224 2.09 7.68 4.28
C TRP A 224 1.76 6.18 4.19
N ILE A 225 1.24 5.56 5.25
CA ILE A 225 0.84 4.14 5.19
C ILE A 225 -0.21 3.90 4.10
N VAL A 226 -1.17 4.80 3.91
CA VAL A 226 -2.20 4.67 2.87
C VAL A 226 -1.62 4.93 1.48
N PRO A 227 -1.01 6.10 1.17
CA PRO A 227 -0.53 6.42 -0.17
C PRO A 227 0.72 5.64 -0.61
N MET A 228 1.52 5.10 0.32
CA MET A 228 2.80 4.46 -0.02
C MET A 228 2.88 2.97 0.31
N CYS A 229 1.95 2.43 1.10
CA CYS A 229 1.92 1.01 1.39
C CYS A 229 0.64 0.35 0.85
N VAL A 230 -0.54 0.89 1.19
CA VAL A 230 -1.83 0.31 0.76
C VAL A 230 -2.07 0.54 -0.75
N ALA A 231 -1.95 1.77 -1.22
CA ALA A 231 -2.24 2.10 -2.62
C ALA A 231 -1.28 1.43 -3.63
N PRO A 232 0.05 1.39 -3.42
CA PRO A 232 0.95 0.64 -4.28
C PRO A 232 0.70 -0.88 -4.23
N ALA A 233 0.33 -1.45 -3.08
CA ALA A 233 -0.07 -2.85 -2.99
C ALA A 233 -1.32 -3.12 -3.84
N LEU A 234 -2.35 -2.27 -3.72
CA LEU A 234 -3.57 -2.36 -4.54
C LEU A 234 -3.24 -2.26 -6.03
N ALA A 235 -2.47 -1.24 -6.43
CA ALA A 235 -2.04 -1.07 -7.82
C ALA A 235 -1.25 -2.28 -8.33
N GLY A 236 -0.35 -2.84 -7.51
CA GLY A 236 0.43 -4.02 -7.82
C GLY A 236 -0.44 -5.24 -8.11
N HIS A 237 -1.42 -5.54 -7.26
CA HIS A 237 -2.38 -6.63 -7.47
C HIS A 237 -3.19 -6.42 -8.76
N LEU A 238 -3.65 -5.20 -9.03
CA LEU A 238 -4.40 -4.89 -10.25
C LEU A 238 -3.53 -5.02 -11.52
N VAL A 239 -2.26 -4.63 -11.46
CA VAL A 239 -1.29 -4.83 -12.56
C VAL A 239 -1.02 -6.31 -12.79
N ILE A 240 -0.94 -7.13 -11.72
CA ILE A 240 -0.82 -8.60 -11.85
C ILE A 240 -2.08 -9.19 -12.50
N PHE A 241 -3.29 -8.75 -12.12
CA PHE A 241 -4.51 -9.18 -12.82
C PHE A 241 -4.48 -8.81 -14.31
N ARG A 242 -4.01 -7.60 -14.67
CA ARG A 242 -3.82 -7.24 -16.10
C ARG A 242 -2.85 -8.17 -16.81
N TRP A 243 -1.75 -8.54 -16.16
CA TRP A 243 -0.79 -9.51 -16.73
C TRP A 243 -1.47 -10.87 -16.97
N LEU A 244 -2.24 -11.38 -16.00
CA LEU A 244 -2.95 -12.64 -16.08
C LEU A 244 -3.97 -12.65 -17.23
N TRP A 245 -4.70 -11.58 -17.46
CA TRP A 245 -5.68 -11.48 -18.56
C TRP A 245 -5.02 -11.38 -19.92
N ARG A 246 -3.97 -10.57 -20.05
CA ARG A 246 -3.22 -10.48 -21.31
C ARG A 246 -2.63 -11.81 -21.76
N THR A 247 -2.06 -12.57 -20.84
CA THR A 247 -1.45 -13.87 -21.16
C THR A 247 -2.46 -14.99 -21.41
N ARG A 248 -3.75 -14.75 -21.18
CA ARG A 248 -4.84 -15.64 -21.58
C ARG A 248 -5.16 -15.50 -23.07
N ALA A 249 -5.08 -14.29 -23.60
CA ALA A 249 -5.41 -14.00 -25.00
C ALA A 249 -4.33 -14.44 -26.02
N LEU A 250 -3.15 -14.85 -25.52
CA LEU A 250 -2.02 -15.31 -26.36
C LEU A 250 -1.91 -16.84 -26.47
N ARG A 251 -2.89 -17.58 -25.98
CA ARG A 251 -3.06 -19.03 -26.13
C ARG A 251 -4.24 -19.31 -27.01
#